data_8e563af76cd6e610b71f6fa879e68c51
#
_entry.id   8e563af76cd6e610b71f6fa879e68c51
#
_cell.length_a   1.000
_cell.length_b   1.000
_cell.length_c   1.000
_cell.angle_alpha   90.00
_cell.angle_beta   90.00
_cell.angle_gamma   90.00
#
_symmetry.space_group_name_H-M   'P 1'
#
loop_
_entity.id
_entity.type
_entity.pdbx_description
1 polymer ?
#
loop_
_entity_poly.entity_id
_entity_poly.type
_entity_poly.pdbx_seq_one_letter_code
_entity_poly.pdbx_strand_id
1 'polypeptide(L)'
;MSRNHNHDGDGVSRRKVLECMTWAGTGVLWTLAGGVPQSLGIVGSAQAAEASASALTFLQISDSHIGFDKAANPHALATLEEAIGKIKTLPVKPSFMIHTGDITHLSKASEFDDAERIISQSRLDVHYVPGEHDFIDEDIKLYRERYGRGTKGAGWYSFDANGVHFIGLVNVVDLKAGGLGNLGAEQLAWLADDLTGRSNSQPIVVFAHIPL
;
A
#
# COMPACT_ATOMS: atom_id res chain seq x y z
N MET A 1 31.92 -43.00 1.18
CA MET A 1 30.73 -42.48 0.49
C MET A 1 30.12 -41.39 1.37
N SER A 2 30.48 -40.15 1.11
CA SER A 2 30.02 -38.96 1.88
C SER A 2 28.89 -38.33 1.09
N ARG A 3 27.67 -38.23 1.66
CA ARG A 3 26.54 -37.51 1.03
C ARG A 3 26.61 -36.06 1.49
N ASN A 4 26.98 -35.19 0.59
CA ASN A 4 26.79 -33.74 0.74
C ASN A 4 25.28 -33.46 0.68
N HIS A 5 24.69 -32.99 1.76
CA HIS A 5 23.42 -32.31 1.77
C HIS A 5 23.67 -30.81 1.51
N ASN A 6 23.44 -30.36 0.29
CA ASN A 6 23.26 -28.96 0.00
C ASN A 6 21.92 -28.52 0.61
N HIS A 7 21.99 -27.72 1.65
CA HIS A 7 20.89 -26.87 2.09
C HIS A 7 20.82 -25.67 1.10
N ASP A 8 19.99 -25.77 0.10
CA ASP A 8 19.54 -24.60 -0.65
C ASP A 8 18.64 -23.79 0.29
N GLY A 9 19.20 -22.73 0.87
CA GLY A 9 18.45 -21.77 1.63
C GLY A 9 17.46 -21.04 0.71
N ASP A 10 16.17 -21.11 1.04
CA ASP A 10 15.09 -20.28 0.46
C ASP A 10 15.28 -18.79 0.83
N GLY A 11 16.42 -18.23 0.49
CA GLY A 11 16.63 -16.79 0.51
C GLY A 11 15.91 -16.18 -0.68
N VAL A 12 15.01 -15.24 -0.42
CA VAL A 12 14.42 -14.40 -1.46
C VAL A 12 15.56 -13.88 -2.34
N SER A 13 15.58 -14.29 -3.60
CA SER A 13 16.66 -13.96 -4.53
C SER A 13 16.76 -12.45 -4.65
N ARG A 14 18.00 -11.91 -4.53
CA ARG A 14 18.29 -10.47 -4.75
C ARG A 14 17.67 -9.95 -6.05
N ARG A 15 17.49 -10.80 -7.04
CA ARG A 15 16.83 -10.49 -8.30
C ARG A 15 15.31 -10.27 -8.11
N LYS A 16 14.63 -11.06 -7.26
CA LYS A 16 13.21 -10.85 -6.93
C LYS A 16 13.01 -9.56 -6.12
N VAL A 17 13.92 -9.25 -5.20
CA VAL A 17 13.88 -7.97 -4.48
C VAL A 17 14.07 -6.80 -5.44
N LEU A 18 15.01 -6.89 -6.38
CA LEU A 18 15.20 -5.88 -7.42
C LEU A 18 14.02 -5.79 -8.39
N GLU A 19 13.38 -6.90 -8.72
CA GLU A 19 12.14 -6.91 -9.51
C GLU A 19 10.98 -6.25 -8.75
N CYS A 20 10.83 -6.45 -7.45
CA CYS A 20 9.88 -5.71 -6.63
C CYS A 20 10.17 -4.20 -6.60
N MET A 21 11.44 -3.79 -6.52
CA MET A 21 11.84 -2.39 -6.53
C MET A 21 11.64 -1.69 -7.89
N THR A 22 11.57 -2.43 -9.01
CA THR A 22 11.19 -1.87 -10.33
C THR A 22 9.70 -1.52 -10.42
N TRP A 23 8.88 -1.97 -9.46
CA TRP A 23 7.46 -1.62 -9.33
C TRP A 23 7.24 -0.35 -8.49
N ALA A 24 8.28 0.18 -7.85
CA ALA A 24 8.22 1.45 -7.14
C ALA A 24 7.69 2.54 -8.10
N GLY A 25 6.53 3.10 -7.76
CA GLY A 25 5.88 4.12 -8.57
C GLY A 25 4.91 3.62 -9.65
N THR A 26 4.54 2.33 -9.67
CA THR A 26 3.42 1.86 -10.49
C THR A 26 2.13 1.82 -9.69
N GLY A 27 1.09 2.43 -10.23
CA GLY A 27 -0.26 2.35 -9.68
C GLY A 27 -1.07 1.25 -10.37
N VAL A 28 -1.94 0.60 -9.62
CA VAL A 28 -2.92 -0.36 -10.14
C VAL A 28 -4.31 0.24 -10.01
N LEU A 29 -5.05 0.27 -11.11
CA LEU A 29 -6.46 0.65 -11.11
C LEU A 29 -7.32 -0.58 -10.84
N TRP A 30 -8.16 -0.49 -9.81
CA TRP A 30 -9.09 -1.52 -9.39
C TRP A 30 -10.53 -1.11 -9.67
N THR A 31 -11.38 -2.08 -9.98
CA THR A 31 -12.84 -1.94 -9.99
C THR A 31 -13.48 -3.04 -9.16
N LEU A 32 -14.66 -2.78 -8.63
CA LEU A 32 -15.48 -3.79 -7.96
C LEU A 32 -16.62 -4.19 -8.89
N ALA A 33 -16.51 -5.40 -9.44
CA ALA A 33 -17.55 -6.02 -10.25
C ALA A 33 -18.18 -7.17 -9.46
N GLY A 34 -19.49 -7.05 -9.14
CA GLY A 34 -20.20 -8.04 -8.34
C GLY A 34 -19.62 -8.23 -6.93
N GLY A 35 -19.01 -7.19 -6.35
CA GLY A 35 -18.39 -7.25 -5.02
C GLY A 35 -16.99 -7.85 -4.96
N VAL A 36 -16.42 -8.25 -6.10
CA VAL A 36 -15.06 -8.80 -6.18
C VAL A 36 -14.13 -7.75 -6.78
N PRO A 37 -13.01 -7.40 -6.12
CA PRO A 37 -11.99 -6.53 -6.69
C PRO A 37 -11.38 -7.17 -7.95
N GLN A 38 -11.37 -6.42 -9.03
CA GLN A 38 -10.73 -6.79 -10.29
C GLN A 38 -9.74 -5.72 -10.70
N SER A 39 -8.52 -6.11 -11.04
CA SER A 39 -7.54 -5.19 -11.60
C SER A 39 -7.92 -4.82 -13.04
N LEU A 40 -8.06 -3.52 -13.30
CA LEU A 40 -8.22 -2.99 -14.66
C LEU A 40 -6.87 -2.76 -15.36
N GLY A 41 -5.75 -3.02 -14.67
CA GLY A 41 -4.42 -2.90 -15.20
C GLY A 41 -3.56 -1.86 -14.49
N ILE A 42 -2.30 -1.80 -14.89
CA ILE A 42 -1.32 -0.86 -14.37
C ILE A 42 -1.58 0.53 -14.98
N VAL A 43 -1.53 1.56 -14.15
CA VAL A 43 -1.69 2.95 -14.60
C VAL A 43 -0.71 3.28 -15.72
N GLY A 44 -1.25 3.73 -16.86
CA GLY A 44 -0.48 3.99 -18.08
C GLY A 44 -0.42 2.84 -19.07
N SER A 45 -1.03 1.66 -18.78
CA SER A 45 -1.23 0.61 -19.77
C SER A 45 -2.52 0.84 -20.58
N ALA A 46 -2.55 0.33 -21.82
CA ALA A 46 -3.71 0.46 -22.71
C ALA A 46 -4.98 -0.27 -22.18
N GLN A 47 -4.85 -1.13 -21.19
CA GLN A 47 -5.94 -1.92 -20.61
C GLN A 47 -6.67 -1.23 -19.46
N ALA A 48 -6.17 -0.11 -18.95
CA ALA A 48 -6.81 0.63 -17.84
C ALA A 48 -8.14 1.35 -18.24
N ALA A 49 -8.75 1.02 -19.36
CA ALA A 49 -9.71 1.92 -20.01
C ALA A 49 -11.20 1.54 -19.90
N GLU A 50 -11.59 0.39 -19.36
CA GLU A 50 -13.00 -0.04 -19.41
C GLU A 50 -13.59 -0.37 -18.03
N ALA A 51 -13.84 0.67 -17.21
CA ALA A 51 -14.71 0.53 -16.05
C ALA A 51 -16.12 0.99 -16.39
N SER A 52 -17.14 0.25 -15.95
CA SER A 52 -18.53 0.71 -15.98
C SER A 52 -18.66 2.01 -15.20
N ALA A 53 -19.37 3.00 -15.71
CA ALA A 53 -19.55 4.30 -15.07
C ALA A 53 -20.23 4.23 -13.67
N SER A 54 -20.81 3.10 -13.30
CA SER A 54 -21.47 2.84 -12.01
C SER A 54 -20.61 2.00 -11.05
N ALA A 55 -19.45 1.48 -11.49
CA ALA A 55 -18.59 0.65 -10.64
C ALA A 55 -17.68 1.52 -9.75
N LEU A 56 -17.51 1.12 -8.50
CA LEU A 56 -16.50 1.72 -7.64
C LEU A 56 -15.13 1.43 -8.24
N THR A 57 -14.38 2.49 -8.54
CA THR A 57 -12.98 2.39 -8.96
C THR A 57 -12.09 3.08 -7.96
N PHE A 58 -10.96 2.49 -7.66
CA PHE A 58 -9.94 3.07 -6.79
C PHE A 58 -8.54 2.74 -7.30
N LEU A 59 -7.58 3.54 -6.89
CA LEU A 59 -6.17 3.31 -7.20
C LEU A 59 -5.46 2.69 -6.03
N GLN A 60 -4.45 1.89 -6.31
CA GLN A 60 -3.45 1.45 -5.35
C GLN A 60 -2.07 1.84 -5.86
N ILE A 61 -1.30 2.50 -5.01
CA ILE A 61 0.14 2.70 -5.17
C ILE A 61 0.84 2.14 -3.93
N SER A 62 2.12 1.82 -4.07
CA SER A 62 2.93 1.24 -2.99
C SER A 62 4.40 1.60 -3.22
N ASP A 63 5.19 1.49 -2.17
CA ASP A 63 6.66 1.48 -2.24
C ASP A 63 7.26 2.69 -3.00
N SER A 64 6.75 3.87 -2.71
CA SER A 64 7.29 5.11 -3.31
C SER A 64 8.70 5.43 -2.85
N HIS A 65 9.10 4.97 -1.65
CA HIS A 65 10.45 5.07 -1.09
C HIS A 65 11.11 6.43 -1.32
N ILE A 66 10.38 7.52 -1.06
CA ILE A 66 10.95 8.87 -1.20
C ILE A 66 12.20 9.00 -0.32
N GLY A 67 13.29 9.44 -0.92
CA GLY A 67 14.62 9.47 -0.29
C GLY A 67 15.54 8.31 -0.70
N PHE A 68 15.04 7.28 -1.41
CA PHE A 68 15.87 6.23 -2.00
C PHE A 68 16.65 6.77 -3.21
N ASP A 69 17.97 6.47 -3.27
CA ASP A 69 18.89 7.02 -4.28
C ASP A 69 19.86 5.99 -4.87
N LYS A 70 19.59 4.67 -4.65
CA LYS A 70 20.51 3.62 -5.12
C LYS A 70 20.17 3.16 -6.53
N ALA A 71 21.04 2.32 -7.11
CA ALA A 71 20.97 1.88 -8.50
C ALA A 71 19.62 1.26 -8.93
N ALA A 72 18.84 0.70 -8.00
CA ALA A 72 17.52 0.13 -8.31
C ALA A 72 16.48 1.20 -8.72
N ASN A 73 16.51 2.38 -8.08
CA ASN A 73 15.73 3.55 -8.46
C ASN A 73 16.42 4.83 -7.99
N PRO A 74 17.40 5.35 -8.76
CA PRO A 74 18.18 6.52 -8.34
C PRO A 74 17.37 7.83 -8.35
N HIS A 75 16.12 7.79 -8.80
CA HIS A 75 15.24 8.95 -8.98
C HIS A 75 13.84 8.68 -8.44
N ALA A 76 13.71 8.14 -7.22
CA ALA A 76 12.41 7.77 -6.63
C ALA A 76 11.38 8.92 -6.66
N LEU A 77 11.82 10.14 -6.37
CA LEU A 77 10.99 11.34 -6.44
C LEU A 77 10.40 11.55 -7.84
N ALA A 78 11.24 11.53 -8.89
CA ALA A 78 10.79 11.69 -10.27
C ALA A 78 9.88 10.54 -10.72
N THR A 79 10.13 9.32 -10.23
CA THR A 79 9.28 8.15 -10.50
C THR A 79 7.87 8.35 -9.93
N LEU A 80 7.76 8.86 -8.71
CA LEU A 80 6.44 9.16 -8.11
C LEU A 80 5.75 10.33 -8.85
N GLU A 81 6.49 11.38 -9.24
CA GLU A 81 5.94 12.49 -10.04
C GLU A 81 5.38 11.98 -11.38
N GLU A 82 6.08 11.08 -12.06
CA GLU A 82 5.61 10.45 -13.29
C GLU A 82 4.34 9.62 -13.06
N ALA A 83 4.30 8.81 -12.00
CA ALA A 83 3.13 8.01 -11.65
C ALA A 83 1.90 8.89 -11.39
N ILE A 84 2.04 9.95 -10.59
CA ILE A 84 0.96 10.90 -10.34
C ILE A 84 0.55 11.65 -11.61
N GLY A 85 1.49 11.98 -12.48
CA GLY A 85 1.20 12.54 -13.80
C GLY A 85 0.31 11.63 -14.64
N LYS A 86 0.61 10.34 -14.70
CA LYS A 86 -0.21 9.33 -15.39
C LYS A 86 -1.59 9.15 -14.76
N ILE A 87 -1.67 9.16 -13.43
CA ILE A 87 -2.95 9.09 -12.70
C ILE A 87 -3.88 10.24 -13.09
N LYS A 88 -3.36 11.45 -13.24
CA LYS A 88 -4.15 12.64 -13.64
C LYS A 88 -4.72 12.54 -15.04
N THR A 89 -4.17 11.70 -15.91
CA THR A 89 -4.59 11.50 -17.30
C THR A 89 -5.45 10.26 -17.51
N LEU A 90 -5.82 9.54 -16.44
CA LEU A 90 -6.68 8.38 -16.55
C LEU A 90 -8.04 8.73 -17.16
N PRO A 91 -8.55 7.91 -18.09
CA PRO A 91 -9.86 8.13 -18.71
C PRO A 91 -11.02 7.91 -17.70
N VAL A 92 -10.79 7.11 -16.68
CA VAL A 92 -11.72 6.87 -15.56
C VAL A 92 -11.19 7.59 -14.33
N LYS A 93 -12.04 8.41 -13.69
CA LYS A 93 -11.68 9.09 -12.45
C LYS A 93 -11.89 8.15 -11.26
N PRO A 94 -10.82 7.71 -10.57
CA PRO A 94 -10.95 6.90 -9.37
C PRO A 94 -11.63 7.70 -8.26
N SER A 95 -12.36 6.99 -7.38
CA SER A 95 -13.05 7.59 -6.23
C SER A 95 -12.06 8.03 -5.15
N PHE A 96 -10.99 7.27 -4.97
CA PHE A 96 -9.91 7.53 -4.01
C PHE A 96 -8.65 6.73 -4.39
N MET A 97 -7.59 6.91 -3.64
CA MET A 97 -6.34 6.18 -3.75
C MET A 97 -6.00 5.49 -2.42
N ILE A 98 -5.39 4.32 -2.49
CA ILE A 98 -4.77 3.62 -1.35
C ILE A 98 -3.26 3.63 -1.58
N HIS A 99 -2.50 4.01 -0.55
CA HIS A 99 -1.06 3.83 -0.51
C HIS A 99 -0.73 2.73 0.51
N THR A 100 -0.19 1.61 0.02
CA THR A 100 0.01 0.42 0.84
C THR A 100 1.37 0.35 1.54
N GLY A 101 2.00 1.49 1.80
CA GLY A 101 3.18 1.58 2.65
C GLY A 101 4.49 1.82 1.90
N ASP A 102 5.56 1.96 2.68
CA ASP A 102 6.88 2.38 2.23
C ASP A 102 6.82 3.69 1.41
N ILE A 103 6.16 4.68 2.03
CA ILE A 103 6.01 6.03 1.50
C ILE A 103 7.39 6.69 1.43
N THR A 104 8.14 6.56 2.52
CA THR A 104 9.48 7.10 2.70
C THR A 104 10.53 5.99 2.69
N HIS A 105 11.82 6.36 2.62
CA HIS A 105 12.89 5.37 2.71
C HIS A 105 13.52 5.32 4.11
N LEU A 106 13.57 6.43 4.82
CA LEU A 106 14.22 6.53 6.14
C LEU A 106 13.37 7.29 7.16
N SER A 107 12.05 7.35 7.02
CA SER A 107 11.12 8.06 7.92
C SER A 107 11.49 9.52 8.20
N LYS A 108 12.18 10.22 7.30
CA LYS A 108 12.54 11.62 7.52
C LYS A 108 11.37 12.55 7.23
N ALA A 109 11.26 13.62 8.00
CA ALA A 109 10.23 14.64 7.79
C ALA A 109 10.24 15.19 6.36
N SER A 110 11.41 15.46 5.78
CA SER A 110 11.54 15.93 4.39
C SER A 110 11.08 14.91 3.35
N GLU A 111 11.26 13.61 3.61
CA GLU A 111 10.80 12.55 2.72
C GLU A 111 9.27 12.48 2.70
N PHE A 112 8.63 12.60 3.87
CA PHE A 112 7.18 12.73 3.97
C PHE A 112 6.66 14.00 3.30
N ASP A 113 7.32 15.17 3.51
CA ASP A 113 6.93 16.44 2.90
C ASP A 113 6.94 16.35 1.36
N ASP A 114 7.98 15.74 0.79
CA ASP A 114 8.09 15.53 -0.64
C ASP A 114 7.03 14.54 -1.16
N ALA A 115 6.77 13.43 -0.45
CA ALA A 115 5.73 12.49 -0.81
C ALA A 115 4.35 13.17 -0.84
N GLU A 116 3.99 13.89 0.22
CA GLU A 116 2.71 14.62 0.31
C GLU A 116 2.56 15.67 -0.79
N ARG A 117 3.61 16.45 -1.05
CA ARG A 117 3.63 17.46 -2.11
C ARG A 117 3.32 16.86 -3.49
N ILE A 118 3.85 15.66 -3.77
CA ILE A 118 3.65 15.01 -5.07
C ILE A 118 2.30 14.33 -5.12
N ILE A 119 1.96 13.52 -4.11
CA ILE A 119 0.72 12.74 -4.05
C ILE A 119 -0.52 13.64 -4.08
N SER A 120 -0.48 14.79 -3.37
CA SER A 120 -1.59 15.77 -3.36
C SER A 120 -1.95 16.30 -4.75
N GLN A 121 -1.03 16.27 -5.71
CA GLN A 121 -1.30 16.70 -7.09
C GLN A 121 -2.28 15.77 -7.82
N SER A 122 -2.52 14.55 -7.33
CA SER A 122 -3.55 13.64 -7.85
C SER A 122 -4.96 14.20 -7.62
N ARG A 123 -5.15 15.04 -6.60
CA ARG A 123 -6.44 15.57 -6.12
C ARG A 123 -7.44 14.47 -5.71
N LEU A 124 -6.93 13.32 -5.32
CA LEU A 124 -7.71 12.21 -4.76
C LEU A 124 -7.57 12.21 -3.24
N ASP A 125 -8.61 11.77 -2.56
CA ASP A 125 -8.49 11.35 -1.16
C ASP A 125 -7.60 10.12 -1.10
N VAL A 126 -6.67 10.08 -0.14
CA VAL A 126 -5.69 8.99 -0.03
C VAL A 126 -5.80 8.32 1.32
N HIS A 127 -5.94 7.00 1.28
CA HIS A 127 -5.94 6.14 2.46
C HIS A 127 -4.57 5.45 2.56
N TYR A 128 -3.90 5.64 3.70
CA TYR A 128 -2.55 5.15 3.91
C TYR A 128 -2.51 4.00 4.91
N VAL A 129 -1.64 3.04 4.70
CA VAL A 129 -1.07 2.17 5.73
C VAL A 129 0.45 2.27 5.65
N PRO A 130 1.18 2.13 6.78
CA PRO A 130 2.63 2.25 6.77
C PRO A 130 3.29 0.97 6.25
N GLY A 131 4.47 1.13 5.67
CA GLY A 131 5.45 0.07 5.50
C GLY A 131 6.53 0.12 6.59
N GLU A 132 7.46 -0.82 6.58
CA GLU A 132 8.55 -0.88 7.57
C GLU A 132 9.51 0.30 7.46
N HIS A 133 9.65 0.88 6.28
CA HIS A 133 10.47 2.07 6.06
C HIS A 133 9.84 3.36 6.60
N ASP A 134 8.53 3.36 6.86
CA ASP A 134 7.82 4.47 7.50
C ASP A 134 7.87 4.39 9.04
N PHE A 135 8.52 3.35 9.59
CA PHE A 135 8.55 2.96 11.00
C PHE A 135 9.95 3.01 11.63
N ILE A 136 10.92 3.65 11.00
CA ILE A 136 12.32 3.65 11.45
C ILE A 136 12.51 4.53 12.70
N ASP A 137 11.68 5.56 12.91
CA ASP A 137 11.67 6.34 14.12
C ASP A 137 10.98 5.58 15.27
N GLU A 138 11.48 5.74 16.49
CA GLU A 138 11.17 4.89 17.66
C GLU A 138 9.67 4.76 18.01
N ASP A 139 8.76 5.57 17.45
CA ASP A 139 7.34 5.61 17.81
C ASP A 139 6.38 5.76 16.62
N ILE A 140 6.83 5.55 15.37
CA ILE A 140 5.97 5.84 14.19
C ILE A 140 5.38 7.27 14.22
N LYS A 141 6.01 8.13 14.99
CA LYS A 141 5.46 9.43 15.34
C LYS A 141 5.18 10.28 14.11
N LEU A 142 6.18 10.40 13.21
CA LEU A 142 6.04 11.23 12.01
C LEU A 142 4.93 10.72 11.08
N TYR A 143 4.80 9.41 10.93
CA TYR A 143 3.71 8.81 10.17
C TYR A 143 2.35 9.10 10.82
N ARG A 144 2.21 8.88 12.14
CA ARG A 144 0.96 9.09 12.87
C ARG A 144 0.54 10.54 12.92
N GLU A 145 1.47 11.48 13.03
CA GLU A 145 1.18 12.92 13.01
C GLU A 145 0.55 13.35 11.66
N ARG A 146 0.96 12.71 10.56
CA ARG A 146 0.51 13.03 9.20
C ARG A 146 -0.73 12.25 8.79
N TYR A 147 -0.74 10.96 9.02
CA TYR A 147 -1.77 10.04 8.48
C TYR A 147 -2.61 9.37 9.56
N GLY A 148 -2.28 9.55 10.84
CA GLY A 148 -2.95 8.87 11.96
C GLY A 148 -4.30 9.47 12.37
N ARG A 149 -4.75 10.55 11.75
CA ARG A 149 -6.01 11.18 12.13
C ARG A 149 -7.21 10.24 11.86
N GLY A 150 -7.94 9.88 12.93
CA GLY A 150 -9.09 8.99 12.85
C GLY A 150 -8.74 7.50 12.86
N THR A 151 -7.46 7.15 12.91
CA THR A 151 -6.99 5.77 13.02
C THR A 151 -6.94 5.29 14.47
N LYS A 152 -6.70 3.99 14.67
CA LYS A 152 -6.53 3.33 15.97
C LYS A 152 -5.09 2.82 16.11
N GLY A 153 -4.64 2.63 17.35
CA GLY A 153 -3.34 2.05 17.69
C GLY A 153 -2.20 2.63 16.86
N ALA A 154 -1.47 1.78 16.15
CA ALA A 154 -0.37 2.16 15.29
C ALA A 154 -0.80 2.72 13.91
N GLY A 155 -2.10 2.91 13.66
CA GLY A 155 -2.57 3.52 12.43
C GLY A 155 -3.58 2.68 11.64
N TRP A 156 -4.13 1.60 12.21
CA TRP A 156 -5.18 0.81 11.54
C TRP A 156 -6.55 1.47 11.61
N TYR A 157 -7.38 1.20 10.64
CA TYR A 157 -8.72 1.80 10.51
C TYR A 157 -9.57 1.06 9.49
N SER A 158 -10.86 1.42 9.43
CA SER A 158 -11.77 0.99 8.37
C SER A 158 -12.62 2.15 7.88
N PHE A 159 -13.17 2.01 6.69
CA PHE A 159 -14.13 2.93 6.09
C PHE A 159 -15.04 2.20 5.11
N ASP A 160 -16.21 2.77 4.85
CA ASP A 160 -17.14 2.23 3.86
C ASP A 160 -17.19 3.15 2.62
N ALA A 161 -17.11 2.56 1.45
CA ALA A 161 -17.25 3.26 0.18
C ALA A 161 -18.12 2.45 -0.79
N ASN A 162 -19.21 3.05 -1.26
CA ASN A 162 -20.11 2.46 -2.25
C ASN A 162 -20.59 1.03 -1.89
N GLY A 163 -20.90 0.79 -0.62
CA GLY A 163 -21.37 -0.51 -0.11
C GLY A 163 -20.28 -1.53 0.18
N VAL A 164 -19.03 -1.19 -0.06
CA VAL A 164 -17.84 -2.02 0.23
C VAL A 164 -17.19 -1.54 1.52
N HIS A 165 -16.77 -2.47 2.36
CA HIS A 165 -16.02 -2.19 3.56
C HIS A 165 -14.53 -2.34 3.30
N PHE A 166 -13.76 -1.28 3.58
CA PHE A 166 -12.31 -1.24 3.42
C PHE A 166 -11.64 -1.25 4.79
N ILE A 167 -10.61 -2.08 4.95
CA ILE A 167 -9.87 -2.26 6.19
C ILE A 167 -8.39 -2.07 5.93
N GLY A 168 -7.80 -1.01 6.48
CA GLY A 168 -6.38 -0.76 6.46
C GLY A 168 -5.72 -1.32 7.71
N LEU A 169 -4.85 -2.30 7.54
CA LEU A 169 -4.14 -2.97 8.62
C LEU A 169 -2.68 -2.53 8.69
N VAL A 170 -2.16 -2.44 9.90
CA VAL A 170 -0.73 -2.19 10.16
C VAL A 170 -0.08 -3.50 10.57
N ASN A 171 0.80 -4.02 9.75
CA ASN A 171 1.41 -5.34 9.97
C ASN A 171 2.94 -5.32 10.00
N VAL A 172 3.53 -4.14 10.15
CA VAL A 172 4.99 -3.91 10.10
C VAL A 172 5.61 -3.58 11.46
N VAL A 173 4.80 -3.49 12.54
CA VAL A 173 5.28 -3.09 13.89
C VAL A 173 6.19 -4.15 14.50
N ASP A 174 5.76 -5.41 14.46
CA ASP A 174 6.46 -6.54 15.06
C ASP A 174 6.71 -7.62 14.02
N LEU A 175 7.67 -7.39 13.13
CA LEU A 175 7.99 -8.33 12.07
C LEU A 175 8.44 -9.69 12.64
N LYS A 176 7.89 -10.75 12.09
CA LYS A 176 8.30 -12.12 12.43
C LYS A 176 9.57 -12.52 11.69
N ALA A 177 10.16 -13.62 12.09
CA ALA A 177 11.30 -14.20 11.39
C ALA A 177 10.98 -14.40 9.91
N GLY A 178 11.89 -13.99 9.03
CA GLY A 178 11.68 -14.00 7.58
C GLY A 178 10.95 -12.78 7.02
N GLY A 179 10.68 -11.74 7.83
CA GLY A 179 10.03 -10.50 7.38
C GLY A 179 8.52 -10.64 7.19
N LEU A 180 7.88 -11.65 7.80
CA LEU A 180 6.44 -11.80 7.74
C LEU A 180 5.73 -10.79 8.62
N GLY A 181 4.60 -10.28 8.15
CA GLY A 181 3.75 -9.33 8.85
C GLY A 181 3.10 -9.92 10.11
N ASN A 182 2.77 -9.05 11.06
CA ASN A 182 2.09 -9.43 12.29
C ASN A 182 1.11 -8.32 12.71
N LEU A 183 -0.11 -8.69 13.07
CA LEU A 183 -1.14 -7.73 13.45
C LEU A 183 -1.15 -7.37 14.94
N GLY A 184 -0.65 -8.26 15.80
CA GLY A 184 -0.75 -8.09 17.25
C GLY A 184 -2.17 -8.29 17.80
N ALA A 185 -2.25 -8.50 19.12
CA ALA A 185 -3.53 -8.86 19.78
C ALA A 185 -4.54 -7.71 19.78
N GLU A 186 -4.08 -6.47 19.98
CA GLU A 186 -4.95 -5.29 20.05
C GLU A 186 -5.65 -5.04 18.71
N GLN A 187 -4.90 -5.10 17.61
CA GLN A 187 -5.46 -4.92 16.27
C GLN A 187 -6.40 -6.06 15.88
N LEU A 188 -6.07 -7.30 16.27
CA LEU A 188 -6.97 -8.45 16.04
C LEU A 188 -8.28 -8.32 16.82
N ALA A 189 -8.24 -7.85 18.06
CA ALA A 189 -9.45 -7.59 18.85
C ALA A 189 -10.30 -6.49 18.20
N TRP A 190 -9.67 -5.38 17.79
CA TRP A 190 -10.35 -4.32 17.06
C TRP A 190 -10.97 -4.82 15.75
N LEU A 191 -10.25 -5.64 14.99
CA LEU A 191 -10.74 -6.20 13.71
C LEU A 191 -11.97 -7.08 13.92
N ALA A 192 -11.97 -7.90 14.98
CA ALA A 192 -13.12 -8.72 15.33
C ALA A 192 -14.35 -7.86 15.66
N ASP A 193 -14.15 -6.77 16.42
CA ASP A 193 -15.22 -5.83 16.76
C ASP A 193 -15.74 -5.08 15.52
N ASP A 194 -14.84 -4.62 14.64
CA ASP A 194 -15.19 -3.90 13.40
C ASP A 194 -16.03 -4.76 12.43
N LEU A 195 -15.78 -6.06 12.41
CA LEU A 195 -16.52 -7.02 11.59
C LEU A 195 -17.84 -7.46 12.21
N THR A 196 -18.05 -7.20 13.52
CA THR A 196 -19.24 -7.63 14.23
C THR A 196 -20.50 -6.94 13.71
N GLY A 197 -21.53 -7.73 13.40
CA GLY A 197 -22.82 -7.22 12.92
C GLY A 197 -22.87 -6.83 11.45
N ARG A 198 -21.77 -6.97 10.69
CA ARG A 198 -21.75 -6.75 9.25
C ARG A 198 -22.48 -7.88 8.51
N SER A 199 -23.09 -7.56 7.39
CA SER A 199 -23.75 -8.54 6.54
C SER A 199 -22.71 -9.47 5.88
N ASN A 200 -23.02 -10.78 5.86
CA ASN A 200 -22.20 -11.77 5.14
C ASN A 200 -22.13 -11.55 3.62
N SER A 201 -22.99 -10.68 3.08
CA SER A 201 -23.01 -10.31 1.67
C SER A 201 -22.29 -8.99 1.38
N GLN A 202 -21.82 -8.27 2.41
CA GLN A 202 -21.06 -7.04 2.21
C GLN A 202 -19.66 -7.38 1.72
N PRO A 203 -19.22 -6.88 0.56
CA PRO A 203 -17.85 -7.04 0.12
C PRO A 203 -16.87 -6.36 1.08
N ILE A 204 -15.74 -7.01 1.35
CA ILE A 204 -14.68 -6.50 2.20
C ILE A 204 -13.37 -6.48 1.42
N VAL A 205 -12.68 -5.35 1.45
CA VAL A 205 -11.32 -5.19 0.91
C VAL A 205 -10.38 -4.92 2.06
N VAL A 206 -9.41 -5.79 2.25
CA VAL A 206 -8.36 -5.63 3.26
C VAL A 206 -7.06 -5.27 2.56
N PHE A 207 -6.37 -4.27 3.08
CA PHE A 207 -5.06 -3.87 2.57
C PHE A 207 -4.06 -3.66 3.71
N ALA A 208 -2.85 -4.10 3.48
CA ALA A 208 -1.70 -4.01 4.36
C ALA A 208 -0.43 -3.95 3.50
N HIS A 209 0.72 -3.72 4.13
CA HIS A 209 1.98 -3.59 3.38
C HIS A 209 2.61 -4.95 3.07
N ILE A 210 2.91 -5.74 4.10
CA ILE A 210 3.62 -7.02 3.97
C ILE A 210 2.61 -8.18 3.92
N PRO A 211 2.89 -9.28 3.19
CA PRO A 211 2.11 -10.50 3.28
C PRO A 211 2.03 -11.04 4.71
N LEU A 212 0.88 -11.54 5.11
CA LEU A 212 0.61 -12.14 6.42
C LEU A 212 0.96 -13.62 6.45
#